data_f017a5492b2904538eaecf1e57b8fbd8
#
_entry.id   f017a5492b2904538eaecf1e57b8fbd8
#
_cell.length_a   1.000
_cell.length_b   1.000
_cell.length_c   1.000
_cell.angle_alpha   90.00
_cell.angle_beta   90.00
_cell.angle_gamma   90.00
#
_symmetry.space_group_name_H-M   'P 1'
#
loop_
_entity.id
_entity.type
_entity.pdbx_description
1 polymer ?
#
loop_
_entity_poly.entity_id
_entity_poly.type
_entity_poly.pdbx_seq_one_letter_code
_entity_poly.pdbx_strand_id
1 'polypeptide(L)'
;MKKMKRIGWFTTGRDEAALLLLEIAYRKIKEGFLPLKIGYVFVSRDLGESEPSDRLIRFAKEEMGLRVVTFSAKKFMPKLRHTNLEEWRKKYHEEVYKLLPEEVDFGMLAGYMWIVSKEFCEKIPLLNLHPALPGGPKGTWQEVIWQLISARSSETGVMIHRVTPDLDEGPPLTFVRIPIRTADFLPFWEEAERILLKKHLSGLKKEEGEKNKLFLKIREEGVKRELPLIVLTLRALGEERISFDSPNLPLDLTPEVKEYLKNEI
;
A
#
# COMPACT_ATOMS: atom_id res chain seq x y z
N MET A 1 -6.99 -22.27 -22.57
CA MET A 1 -7.48 -21.26 -21.60
C MET A 1 -6.28 -20.74 -20.82
N LYS A 2 -6.09 -19.43 -20.74
CA LYS A 2 -5.02 -18.81 -19.95
C LYS A 2 -5.25 -19.11 -18.47
N LYS A 3 -4.22 -19.54 -17.74
CA LYS A 3 -4.33 -19.84 -16.31
C LYS A 3 -4.56 -18.53 -15.55
N MET A 4 -5.67 -18.42 -14.83
CA MET A 4 -5.98 -17.25 -14.00
C MET A 4 -4.94 -17.12 -12.89
N LYS A 5 -4.31 -15.95 -12.76
CA LYS A 5 -3.30 -15.70 -11.72
C LYS A 5 -3.90 -15.72 -10.32
N ARG A 6 -3.14 -16.25 -9.37
CA ARG A 6 -3.49 -16.30 -7.95
C ARG A 6 -2.72 -15.26 -7.16
N ILE A 7 -3.40 -14.56 -6.29
CA ILE A 7 -2.83 -13.54 -5.41
C ILE A 7 -2.92 -13.97 -3.94
N GLY A 8 -1.81 -13.81 -3.19
CA GLY A 8 -1.81 -13.82 -1.74
C GLY A 8 -2.12 -12.41 -1.21
N TRP A 9 -3.08 -12.30 -0.32
CA TRP A 9 -3.45 -11.02 0.29
C TRP A 9 -2.88 -10.92 1.68
N PHE A 10 -1.95 -9.99 1.91
CA PHE A 10 -1.25 -9.82 3.20
C PHE A 10 -1.69 -8.54 3.88
N THR A 11 -2.16 -8.64 5.11
CA THR A 11 -2.63 -7.47 5.88
C THR A 11 -2.34 -7.61 7.38
N THR A 12 -2.34 -6.50 8.08
CA THR A 12 -2.37 -6.48 9.55
C THR A 12 -3.80 -6.34 10.08
N GLY A 13 -4.75 -5.94 9.23
CA GLY A 13 -6.12 -5.65 9.67
C GLY A 13 -6.17 -4.57 10.74
N ARG A 14 -5.38 -3.49 10.57
CA ARG A 14 -5.21 -2.46 11.60
C ARG A 14 -6.47 -1.63 11.82
N ASP A 15 -7.18 -1.35 10.75
CA ASP A 15 -8.32 -0.45 10.69
C ASP A 15 -9.34 -0.90 9.64
N GLU A 16 -10.47 -0.21 9.56
CA GLU A 16 -11.55 -0.49 8.61
C GLU A 16 -11.10 -0.37 7.14
N ALA A 17 -10.11 0.46 6.85
CA ALA A 17 -9.61 0.63 5.49
C ALA A 17 -9.00 -0.68 4.94
N ALA A 18 -8.38 -1.49 5.80
CA ALA A 18 -7.84 -2.80 5.42
C ALA A 18 -8.93 -3.78 4.98
N LEU A 19 -10.09 -3.79 5.67
CA LEU A 19 -11.25 -4.60 5.29
C LEU A 19 -11.87 -4.09 3.99
N LEU A 20 -12.11 -2.79 3.88
CA LEU A 20 -12.69 -2.17 2.70
C LEU A 20 -11.88 -2.47 1.43
N LEU A 21 -10.55 -2.43 1.54
CA LEU A 21 -9.67 -2.72 0.43
C LEU A 21 -9.78 -4.17 -0.05
N LEU A 22 -9.86 -5.13 0.88
CA LEU A 22 -10.09 -6.54 0.57
C LEU A 22 -11.48 -6.76 -0.04
N GLU A 23 -12.50 -6.14 0.52
CA GLU A 23 -13.90 -6.23 0.05
C GLU A 23 -14.03 -5.73 -1.38
N ILE A 24 -13.46 -4.57 -1.70
CA ILE A 24 -13.51 -4.02 -3.04
C ILE A 24 -12.77 -4.92 -4.03
N ALA A 25 -11.56 -5.39 -3.69
CA ALA A 25 -10.82 -6.31 -4.54
C ALA A 25 -11.61 -7.60 -4.81
N TYR A 26 -12.21 -8.20 -3.77
CA TYR A 26 -13.03 -9.38 -3.89
C TYR A 26 -14.27 -9.15 -4.77
N ARG A 27 -14.98 -8.04 -4.56
CA ARG A 27 -16.14 -7.66 -5.38
C ARG A 27 -15.75 -7.49 -6.86
N LYS A 28 -14.67 -6.78 -7.15
CA LYS A 28 -14.17 -6.59 -8.51
C LYS A 28 -13.74 -7.90 -9.20
N ILE A 29 -13.26 -8.88 -8.43
CA ILE A 29 -13.01 -10.24 -8.92
C ILE A 29 -14.34 -10.94 -9.27
N LYS A 30 -15.34 -10.85 -8.40
CA LYS A 30 -16.66 -11.46 -8.63
C LYS A 30 -17.41 -10.86 -9.82
N GLU A 31 -17.25 -9.56 -10.04
CA GLU A 31 -17.79 -8.84 -11.20
C GLU A 31 -17.05 -9.16 -12.50
N GLY A 32 -15.94 -9.90 -12.44
CA GLY A 32 -15.10 -10.22 -13.62
C GLY A 32 -14.22 -9.05 -14.08
N PHE A 33 -14.20 -7.94 -13.32
CA PHE A 33 -13.36 -6.78 -13.64
C PHE A 33 -11.87 -7.07 -13.39
N LEU A 34 -11.57 -7.87 -12.35
CA LEU A 34 -10.22 -8.36 -12.03
C LEU A 34 -10.09 -9.83 -12.44
N PRO A 35 -9.32 -10.15 -13.51
CA PRO A 35 -9.12 -11.52 -13.97
C PRO A 35 -8.08 -12.26 -13.11
N LEU A 36 -8.34 -12.32 -11.81
CA LEU A 36 -7.48 -12.87 -10.76
C LEU A 36 -8.31 -13.74 -9.81
N LYS A 37 -7.61 -14.51 -8.96
CA LYS A 37 -8.20 -15.25 -7.85
C LYS A 37 -7.40 -15.00 -6.58
N ILE A 38 -8.08 -14.66 -5.47
CA ILE A 38 -7.45 -14.64 -4.15
C ILE A 38 -7.26 -16.10 -3.71
N GLY A 39 -6.00 -16.51 -3.54
CA GLY A 39 -5.64 -17.85 -3.05
C GLY A 39 -5.84 -17.96 -1.54
N TYR A 40 -5.40 -16.94 -0.82
CA TYR A 40 -5.54 -16.82 0.63
C TYR A 40 -5.42 -15.39 1.11
N VAL A 41 -5.90 -15.16 2.32
CA VAL A 41 -5.68 -13.92 3.08
C VAL A 41 -4.81 -14.26 4.28
N PHE A 42 -3.66 -13.61 4.40
CA PHE A 42 -2.79 -13.69 5.57
C PHE A 42 -2.99 -12.46 6.45
N VAL A 43 -3.25 -12.68 7.74
CA VAL A 43 -3.41 -11.61 8.74
C VAL A 43 -2.34 -11.76 9.82
N SER A 44 -1.52 -10.71 10.02
CA SER A 44 -0.43 -10.72 11.01
C SER A 44 -0.88 -10.50 12.47
N ARG A 45 -2.14 -10.83 12.75
CA ARG A 45 -2.79 -10.85 14.08
C ARG A 45 -3.63 -12.09 14.22
N ASP A 46 -3.72 -12.63 15.43
CA ASP A 46 -4.67 -13.67 15.78
C ASP A 46 -6.02 -13.06 16.19
N LEU A 47 -7.07 -13.87 16.17
CA LEU A 47 -8.37 -13.52 16.74
C LEU A 47 -8.22 -13.08 18.21
N GLY A 48 -8.94 -12.04 18.60
CA GLY A 48 -8.94 -11.45 19.94
C GLY A 48 -7.83 -10.41 20.18
N GLU A 49 -7.02 -10.08 19.18
CA GLU A 49 -5.98 -9.05 19.35
C GLU A 49 -6.46 -7.64 19.04
N SER A 50 -7.43 -7.49 18.15
CA SER A 50 -7.94 -6.18 17.74
C SER A 50 -9.27 -6.36 17.01
N GLU A 51 -10.26 -5.57 17.39
CA GLU A 51 -11.60 -5.64 16.81
C GLU A 51 -11.61 -5.47 15.28
N PRO A 52 -10.88 -4.50 14.65
CA PRO A 52 -10.83 -4.41 13.19
C PRO A 52 -10.25 -5.65 12.51
N SER A 53 -9.18 -6.25 13.09
CA SER A 53 -8.61 -7.49 12.52
C SER A 53 -9.54 -8.67 12.67
N ASP A 54 -10.26 -8.78 13.79
CA ASP A 54 -11.22 -9.85 14.03
C ASP A 54 -12.40 -9.79 13.05
N ARG A 55 -12.89 -8.56 12.79
CA ARG A 55 -13.94 -8.31 11.81
C ARG A 55 -13.48 -8.70 10.40
N LEU A 56 -12.27 -8.28 9.99
CA LEU A 56 -11.70 -8.66 8.70
C LEU A 56 -11.57 -10.19 8.57
N ILE A 57 -11.06 -10.88 9.59
CA ILE A 57 -10.87 -12.33 9.59
C ILE A 57 -12.22 -13.05 9.43
N ARG A 58 -13.25 -12.65 10.21
CA ARG A 58 -14.57 -13.25 10.13
C ARG A 58 -15.22 -12.99 8.78
N PHE A 59 -15.23 -11.74 8.33
CA PHE A 59 -15.84 -11.37 7.06
C PHE A 59 -15.19 -12.09 5.87
N ALA A 60 -13.86 -12.17 5.83
CA ALA A 60 -13.15 -12.90 4.79
C ALA A 60 -13.47 -14.41 4.78
N LYS A 61 -13.65 -15.04 5.96
CA LYS A 61 -14.00 -16.45 6.07
C LYS A 61 -15.47 -16.74 5.78
N GLU A 62 -16.37 -16.00 6.41
CA GLU A 62 -17.80 -16.29 6.48
C GLU A 62 -18.55 -15.74 5.27
N GLU A 63 -18.26 -14.48 4.89
CA GLU A 63 -18.99 -13.81 3.80
C GLU A 63 -18.32 -13.98 2.43
N MET A 64 -16.98 -13.97 2.40
CA MET A 64 -16.25 -14.14 1.13
C MET A 64 -15.87 -15.58 0.83
N GLY A 65 -15.94 -16.50 1.81
CA GLY A 65 -15.51 -17.89 1.65
C GLY A 65 -14.01 -18.05 1.36
N LEU A 66 -13.19 -17.08 1.79
CA LEU A 66 -11.76 -17.08 1.55
C LEU A 66 -11.00 -17.91 2.59
N ARG A 67 -9.91 -18.50 2.16
CA ARG A 67 -8.96 -19.14 3.07
C ARG A 67 -8.18 -18.08 3.83
N VAL A 68 -8.31 -18.05 5.15
CA VAL A 68 -7.62 -17.08 6.01
C VAL A 68 -6.61 -17.79 6.89
N VAL A 69 -5.39 -17.30 6.88
CA VAL A 69 -4.27 -17.71 7.75
C VAL A 69 -3.97 -16.58 8.70
N THR A 70 -3.86 -16.88 9.99
CA THR A 70 -3.50 -15.90 11.02
C THR A 70 -2.21 -16.32 11.71
N PHE A 71 -1.32 -15.37 11.99
CA PHE A 71 -0.14 -15.60 12.78
C PHE A 71 0.34 -14.30 13.42
N SER A 72 0.22 -14.22 14.73
CA SER A 72 0.49 -12.98 15.47
C SER A 72 1.95 -12.57 15.46
N ALA A 73 2.26 -11.49 14.78
CA ALA A 73 3.57 -10.84 14.84
C ALA A 73 3.91 -10.30 16.24
N LYS A 74 2.89 -9.92 17.00
CA LYS A 74 3.05 -9.39 18.36
C LYS A 74 3.47 -10.48 19.36
N LYS A 75 2.88 -11.67 19.22
CA LYS A 75 3.11 -12.81 20.13
C LYS A 75 4.36 -13.60 19.77
N PHE A 76 4.77 -13.55 18.50
CA PHE A 76 5.92 -14.31 18.04
C PHE A 76 7.22 -13.73 18.59
N MET A 77 7.93 -14.52 19.39
CA MET A 77 9.26 -14.21 19.95
C MET A 77 9.45 -12.74 20.39
N PRO A 78 8.62 -12.19 21.30
CA PRO A 78 8.63 -10.77 21.64
C PRO A 78 9.98 -10.28 22.17
N LYS A 79 10.73 -11.12 22.90
CA LYS A 79 12.08 -10.79 23.38
C LYS A 79 13.03 -10.58 22.20
N LEU A 80 13.05 -11.49 21.23
CA LEU A 80 13.89 -11.36 20.04
C LEU A 80 13.55 -10.11 19.23
N ARG A 81 12.25 -9.79 19.11
CA ARG A 81 11.80 -8.57 18.41
C ARG A 81 12.39 -7.28 19.01
N HIS A 82 12.56 -7.23 20.32
CA HIS A 82 13.15 -6.07 20.99
C HIS A 82 14.69 -6.05 20.94
N THR A 83 15.33 -7.20 20.90
CA THR A 83 16.80 -7.31 20.97
C THR A 83 17.46 -7.38 19.60
N ASN A 84 16.81 -8.02 18.64
CA ASN A 84 17.31 -8.18 17.27
C ASN A 84 16.12 -8.26 16.27
N LEU A 85 15.72 -7.09 15.78
CA LEU A 85 14.56 -6.96 14.91
C LEU A 85 14.75 -7.63 13.53
N GLU A 86 15.98 -7.63 13.02
CA GLU A 86 16.30 -8.25 11.72
C GLU A 86 16.18 -9.76 11.79
N GLU A 87 16.79 -10.39 12.78
CA GLU A 87 16.68 -11.84 13.03
C GLU A 87 15.22 -12.24 13.33
N TRP A 88 14.49 -11.39 14.07
CA TRP A 88 13.07 -11.60 14.32
C TRP A 88 12.26 -11.60 13.00
N ARG A 89 12.48 -10.62 12.12
CA ARG A 89 11.79 -10.53 10.82
C ARG A 89 12.03 -11.79 9.99
N LYS A 90 13.28 -12.25 9.92
CA LYS A 90 13.64 -13.48 9.22
C LYS A 90 12.86 -14.67 9.75
N LYS A 91 12.96 -14.95 11.05
CA LYS A 91 12.26 -16.09 11.69
C LYS A 91 10.74 -15.98 11.57
N TYR A 92 10.19 -14.79 11.76
CA TYR A 92 8.76 -14.57 11.62
C TYR A 92 8.26 -14.91 10.23
N HIS A 93 8.91 -14.41 9.20
CA HIS A 93 8.50 -14.66 7.82
C HIS A 93 8.81 -16.09 7.34
N GLU A 94 9.82 -16.76 7.91
CA GLU A 94 10.03 -18.18 7.70
C GLU A 94 8.83 -19.01 8.21
N GLU A 95 8.33 -18.71 9.40
CA GLU A 95 7.13 -19.38 9.94
C GLU A 95 5.87 -19.01 9.15
N VAL A 96 5.70 -17.73 8.82
CA VAL A 96 4.60 -17.31 7.94
C VAL A 96 4.59 -18.13 6.66
N TYR A 97 5.73 -18.25 5.97
CA TYR A 97 5.80 -19.00 4.71
C TYR A 97 5.36 -20.46 4.84
N LYS A 98 5.74 -21.13 5.95
CA LYS A 98 5.34 -22.53 6.23
C LYS A 98 3.83 -22.69 6.44
N LEU A 99 3.17 -21.63 6.91
CA LEU A 99 1.72 -21.63 7.18
C LEU A 99 0.89 -21.32 5.92
N LEU A 100 1.50 -20.78 4.86
CA LEU A 100 0.77 -20.44 3.63
C LEU A 100 0.25 -21.72 2.96
N PRO A 101 -1.04 -21.75 2.58
CA PRO A 101 -1.69 -22.99 2.19
C PRO A 101 -1.40 -23.45 0.77
N GLU A 102 -0.95 -22.55 -0.10
CA GLU A 102 -0.68 -22.82 -1.51
C GLU A 102 0.28 -21.78 -2.10
N GLU A 103 0.90 -22.12 -3.23
CA GLU A 103 1.68 -21.18 -4.02
C GLU A 103 0.76 -20.17 -4.72
N VAL A 104 1.24 -18.94 -4.80
CA VAL A 104 0.59 -17.82 -5.51
C VAL A 104 1.54 -17.22 -6.53
N ASP A 105 0.99 -16.60 -7.57
CA ASP A 105 1.82 -15.93 -8.58
C ASP A 105 2.47 -14.66 -8.02
N PHE A 106 1.79 -13.99 -7.08
CA PHE A 106 2.31 -12.83 -6.34
C PHE A 106 1.48 -12.54 -5.09
N GLY A 107 1.99 -11.66 -4.23
CA GLY A 107 1.27 -11.17 -3.05
C GLY A 107 1.07 -9.67 -3.08
N MET A 108 -0.03 -9.19 -2.51
CA MET A 108 -0.31 -7.77 -2.27
C MET A 108 -0.20 -7.46 -0.79
N LEU A 109 0.68 -6.52 -0.41
CA LEU A 109 0.75 -5.96 0.94
C LEU A 109 -0.31 -4.87 1.08
N ALA A 110 -1.47 -5.22 1.60
CA ALA A 110 -2.64 -4.35 1.73
C ALA A 110 -2.83 -3.94 3.19
N GLY A 111 -2.13 -2.90 3.63
CA GLY A 111 -2.10 -2.52 5.04
C GLY A 111 -1.30 -3.49 5.93
N TYR A 112 -0.28 -4.11 5.37
CA TYR A 112 0.67 -4.93 6.12
C TYR A 112 1.73 -4.06 6.78
N MET A 113 1.76 -4.03 8.11
CA MET A 113 2.54 -3.05 8.88
C MET A 113 3.96 -3.51 9.22
N TRP A 114 4.40 -4.66 8.72
CA TRP A 114 5.73 -5.19 9.00
C TRP A 114 6.62 -5.09 7.77
N ILE A 115 7.88 -4.69 7.98
CA ILE A 115 8.89 -4.76 6.93
C ILE A 115 9.18 -6.23 6.66
N VAL A 116 9.07 -6.63 5.41
CA VAL A 116 9.25 -8.01 4.96
C VAL A 116 10.73 -8.38 4.98
N SER A 117 11.06 -9.62 5.37
CA SER A 117 12.46 -10.09 5.33
C SER A 117 12.91 -10.37 3.90
N LYS A 118 14.23 -10.32 3.69
CA LYS A 118 14.85 -10.61 2.38
C LYS A 118 14.42 -11.98 1.85
N GLU A 119 14.52 -13.01 2.68
CA GLU A 119 14.24 -14.40 2.30
C GLU A 119 12.76 -14.59 1.88
N PHE A 120 11.85 -13.81 2.44
CA PHE A 120 10.44 -13.87 2.05
C PHE A 120 10.18 -13.18 0.70
N CYS A 121 10.86 -12.05 0.44
CA CYS A 121 10.79 -11.38 -0.86
C CYS A 121 11.32 -12.25 -2.02
N GLU A 122 12.28 -13.13 -1.72
CA GLU A 122 12.84 -14.09 -2.70
C GLU A 122 11.88 -15.24 -3.00
N LYS A 123 10.98 -15.59 -2.07
CA LYS A 123 10.02 -16.69 -2.21
C LYS A 123 8.73 -16.30 -2.91
N ILE A 124 8.26 -15.09 -2.69
CA ILE A 124 6.99 -14.59 -3.25
C ILE A 124 7.23 -13.18 -3.80
N PRO A 125 6.98 -12.92 -5.10
CA PRO A 125 6.95 -11.57 -5.61
C PRO A 125 5.86 -10.77 -4.88
N LEU A 126 6.23 -9.73 -4.16
CA LEU A 126 5.30 -8.93 -3.38
C LEU A 126 5.15 -7.52 -3.96
N LEU A 127 3.95 -7.00 -3.86
CA LEU A 127 3.60 -5.62 -4.22
C LEU A 127 3.33 -4.80 -2.96
N ASN A 128 3.79 -3.57 -2.97
CA ASN A 128 3.47 -2.57 -1.95
C ASN A 128 3.06 -1.25 -2.58
N LEU A 129 2.20 -0.53 -1.89
CA LEU A 129 1.82 0.83 -2.24
C LEU A 129 2.72 1.82 -1.52
N HIS A 130 3.27 2.78 -2.26
CA HIS A 130 4.04 3.89 -1.70
C HIS A 130 3.45 5.24 -2.16
N PRO A 131 3.25 6.22 -1.25
CA PRO A 131 2.56 7.47 -1.54
C PRO A 131 3.48 8.53 -2.18
N ALA A 132 4.25 8.12 -3.17
CA ALA A 132 5.10 9.00 -3.99
C ALA A 132 5.15 8.53 -5.44
N LEU A 133 5.63 9.39 -6.33
CA LEU A 133 6.00 9.01 -7.71
C LEU A 133 7.28 8.17 -7.74
N PRO A 134 7.51 7.38 -8.81
CA PRO A 134 8.80 6.76 -9.06
C PRO A 134 9.95 7.77 -8.98
N GLY A 135 10.97 7.47 -8.16
CA GLY A 135 12.09 8.39 -7.89
C GLY A 135 11.77 9.55 -6.95
N GLY A 136 10.57 9.60 -6.40
CA GLY A 136 10.15 10.61 -5.43
C GLY A 136 10.64 10.35 -4.00
N PRO A 137 10.13 11.11 -3.02
CA PRO A 137 10.51 10.99 -1.63
C PRO A 137 10.24 9.58 -1.06
N LYS A 138 11.10 9.14 -0.14
CA LYS A 138 10.99 7.86 0.57
C LYS A 138 10.62 8.07 2.04
N GLY A 139 10.17 7.00 2.70
CA GLY A 139 9.81 6.98 4.11
C GLY A 139 8.31 6.89 4.34
N THR A 140 7.88 7.23 5.55
CA THR A 140 6.45 7.25 5.90
C THR A 140 5.68 8.26 5.05
N TRP A 141 4.37 8.06 4.91
CA TRP A 141 3.53 9.00 4.15
C TRP A 141 3.61 10.44 4.69
N GLN A 142 3.81 10.60 6.02
CA GLN A 142 4.02 11.91 6.63
C GLN A 142 5.33 12.54 6.17
N GLU A 143 6.41 11.77 6.20
CA GLU A 143 7.73 12.23 5.75
C GLU A 143 7.72 12.62 4.29
N VAL A 144 7.06 11.82 3.44
CA VAL A 144 6.88 12.11 2.02
C VAL A 144 6.20 13.46 1.82
N ILE A 145 5.05 13.70 2.46
CA ILE A 145 4.32 14.97 2.32
C ILE A 145 5.18 16.17 2.79
N TRP A 146 5.88 16.03 3.91
CA TRP A 146 6.76 17.10 4.38
C TRP A 146 7.94 17.38 3.45
N GLN A 147 8.49 16.36 2.82
CA GLN A 147 9.54 16.52 1.80
C GLN A 147 8.99 17.26 0.57
N LEU A 148 7.79 16.92 0.09
CA LEU A 148 7.12 17.60 -1.01
C LEU A 148 6.88 19.09 -0.70
N ILE A 149 6.40 19.41 0.49
CA ILE A 149 6.17 20.78 0.95
C ILE A 149 7.51 21.56 1.01
N SER A 150 8.55 20.94 1.58
CA SER A 150 9.88 21.54 1.68
C SER A 150 10.51 21.82 0.32
N ALA A 151 10.37 20.89 -0.61
CA ALA A 151 10.87 21.02 -1.99
C ALA A 151 10.00 21.92 -2.87
N ARG A 152 8.87 22.42 -2.38
CA ARG A 152 7.87 23.15 -3.17
C ARG A 152 7.47 22.42 -4.44
N SER A 153 7.28 21.14 -4.35
CA SER A 153 6.98 20.26 -5.48
C SER A 153 5.73 20.71 -6.23
N SER A 154 5.74 20.57 -7.55
CA SER A 154 4.57 20.86 -8.41
C SER A 154 3.61 19.68 -8.52
N GLU A 155 4.11 18.48 -8.29
CA GLU A 155 3.34 17.24 -8.35
C GLU A 155 3.79 16.24 -7.28
N THR A 156 2.92 15.31 -6.99
CA THR A 156 3.18 14.09 -6.25
C THR A 156 2.49 12.91 -6.94
N GLY A 157 2.37 11.79 -6.28
CA GLY A 157 1.64 10.64 -6.80
C GLY A 157 1.57 9.49 -5.80
N VAL A 158 1.09 8.39 -6.30
CA VAL A 158 1.09 7.10 -5.61
C VAL A 158 1.65 6.07 -6.59
N MET A 159 2.47 5.15 -6.13
CA MET A 159 2.97 4.06 -6.96
C MET A 159 2.72 2.70 -6.31
N ILE A 160 2.62 1.68 -7.16
CA ILE A 160 2.77 0.28 -6.75
C ILE A 160 4.14 -0.18 -7.25
N HIS A 161 4.93 -0.71 -6.34
CA HIS A 161 6.26 -1.23 -6.62
C HIS A 161 6.43 -2.67 -6.15
N ARG A 162 7.39 -3.38 -6.71
CA ARG A 162 7.82 -4.67 -6.20
C ARG A 162 8.55 -4.46 -4.88
N VAL A 163 8.23 -5.25 -3.89
CA VAL A 163 8.93 -5.23 -2.59
C VAL A 163 10.31 -5.87 -2.75
N THR A 164 11.31 -5.20 -2.22
CA THR A 164 12.69 -5.67 -2.11
C THR A 164 13.14 -5.59 -0.65
N PRO A 165 14.30 -6.19 -0.28
CA PRO A 165 14.83 -6.04 1.07
C PRO A 165 15.08 -4.59 1.50
N ASP A 166 15.38 -3.73 0.53
CA ASP A 166 15.58 -2.31 0.75
C ASP A 166 14.22 -1.59 0.72
N LEU A 167 13.91 -0.89 1.81
CA LEU A 167 12.59 -0.28 2.00
C LEU A 167 12.30 0.76 0.92
N ASP A 168 11.15 0.61 0.23
CA ASP A 168 10.64 1.49 -0.82
C ASP A 168 11.61 1.70 -2.01
N GLU A 169 12.58 0.78 -2.21
CA GLU A 169 13.58 0.85 -3.28
C GLU A 169 13.30 -0.10 -4.45
N GLY A 170 12.28 -0.93 -4.33
CA GLY A 170 11.94 -1.88 -5.38
C GLY A 170 11.45 -1.19 -6.68
N PRO A 171 11.60 -1.87 -7.82
CA PRO A 171 11.21 -1.31 -9.11
C PRO A 171 9.71 -1.00 -9.14
N PRO A 172 9.32 0.22 -9.55
CA PRO A 172 7.92 0.59 -9.69
C PRO A 172 7.28 -0.17 -10.87
N LEU A 173 6.04 -0.64 -10.68
CA LEU A 173 5.25 -1.28 -11.72
C LEU A 173 4.22 -0.31 -12.33
N THR A 174 3.54 0.43 -11.49
CA THR A 174 2.50 1.39 -11.90
C THR A 174 2.53 2.62 -11.02
N PHE A 175 1.98 3.71 -11.52
CA PHE A 175 1.83 4.93 -10.73
C PHE A 175 0.67 5.79 -11.25
N VAL A 176 0.27 6.76 -10.42
CA VAL A 176 -0.66 7.82 -10.76
C VAL A 176 -0.06 9.18 -10.35
N ARG A 177 -0.15 10.17 -11.25
CA ARG A 177 0.32 11.55 -11.00
C ARG A 177 -0.78 12.39 -10.36
N ILE A 178 -0.38 13.24 -9.45
CA ILE A 178 -1.24 14.17 -8.73
C ILE A 178 -0.62 15.57 -8.78
N PRO A 179 -1.09 16.46 -9.65
CA PRO A 179 -0.67 17.86 -9.61
C PRO A 179 -1.10 18.51 -8.30
N ILE A 180 -0.17 19.14 -7.61
CA ILE A 180 -0.41 19.83 -6.33
C ILE A 180 -0.16 21.34 -6.36
N ARG A 181 -0.11 21.92 -7.57
CA ARG A 181 -0.05 23.37 -7.83
C ARG A 181 -1.21 23.83 -8.73
N THR A 182 -2.35 23.19 -8.60
CA THR A 182 -3.59 23.56 -9.29
C THR A 182 -4.31 24.69 -8.53
N ALA A 183 -5.31 25.30 -9.17
CA ALA A 183 -6.12 26.35 -8.55
C ALA A 183 -6.64 25.97 -7.16
N ASP A 184 -7.05 24.69 -6.97
CA ASP A 184 -7.58 24.16 -5.70
C ASP A 184 -6.50 24.07 -4.60
N PHE A 185 -5.22 24.04 -4.96
CA PHE A 185 -4.11 23.96 -4.02
C PHE A 185 -3.49 25.33 -3.72
N LEU A 186 -3.61 26.30 -4.63
CA LEU A 186 -2.93 27.61 -4.50
C LEU A 186 -3.18 28.30 -3.16
N PRO A 187 -4.40 28.41 -2.61
CA PRO A 187 -4.64 29.07 -1.32
C PRO A 187 -3.87 28.41 -0.17
N PHE A 188 -3.78 27.07 -0.18
CA PHE A 188 -3.04 26.33 0.85
C PHE A 188 -1.53 26.50 0.74
N TRP A 189 -1.02 26.56 -0.49
CA TRP A 189 0.39 26.88 -0.74
C TRP A 189 0.76 28.29 -0.29
N GLU A 190 -0.07 29.30 -0.59
CA GLU A 190 0.16 30.67 -0.16
C GLU A 190 0.22 30.80 1.38
N GLU A 191 -0.65 30.07 2.09
CA GLU A 191 -0.65 30.03 3.55
C GLU A 191 0.61 29.36 4.10
N ALA A 192 0.98 28.18 3.57
CA ALA A 192 2.19 27.47 3.98
C ALA A 192 3.46 28.25 3.64
N GLU A 193 3.57 28.85 2.46
CA GLU A 193 4.74 29.60 2.03
C GLU A 193 4.99 30.85 2.89
N ARG A 194 3.94 31.54 3.35
CA ARG A 194 4.10 32.68 4.29
C ARG A 194 4.80 32.26 5.58
N ILE A 195 4.54 31.05 6.07
CA ILE A 195 5.20 30.52 7.27
C ILE A 195 6.61 30.02 6.94
N LEU A 196 6.78 29.31 5.83
CA LEU A 196 8.08 28.80 5.37
C LEU A 196 9.11 29.91 5.14
N LEU A 197 8.70 31.05 4.63
CA LEU A 197 9.57 32.22 4.43
C LEU A 197 10.08 32.83 5.75
N LYS A 198 9.28 32.74 6.81
CA LYS A 198 9.63 33.33 8.12
C LYS A 198 10.30 32.36 9.07
N LYS A 199 9.89 31.07 9.06
CA LYS A 199 10.21 30.10 10.12
C LYS A 199 10.75 28.76 9.62
N HIS A 200 10.96 28.62 8.32
CA HIS A 200 11.35 27.36 7.68
C HIS A 200 10.37 26.19 7.96
N LEU A 201 10.70 25.02 7.45
CA LEU A 201 9.87 23.80 7.62
C LEU A 201 9.70 23.39 9.08
N SER A 202 10.76 23.57 9.90
CA SER A 202 10.70 23.22 11.33
C SER A 202 9.67 24.06 12.10
N GLY A 203 9.52 25.33 11.73
CA GLY A 203 8.50 26.20 12.29
C GLY A 203 7.10 25.77 11.89
N LEU A 204 6.88 25.47 10.62
CA LEU A 204 5.59 25.00 10.13
C LEU A 204 5.16 23.68 10.81
N LYS A 205 6.09 22.71 10.90
CA LYS A 205 5.84 21.46 11.63
C LYS A 205 5.51 21.65 13.10
N LYS A 206 6.20 22.59 13.77
CA LYS A 206 6.01 22.87 15.19
C LYS A 206 4.66 23.56 15.47
N GLU A 207 4.23 24.46 14.61
CA GLU A 207 3.02 25.24 14.80
C GLU A 207 1.75 24.51 14.40
N GLU A 208 1.76 23.88 13.25
CA GLU A 208 0.55 23.29 12.65
C GLU A 208 0.62 21.75 12.58
N GLY A 209 1.82 21.18 12.42
CA GLY A 209 1.99 19.74 12.31
C GLY A 209 1.12 19.14 11.20
N GLU A 210 0.61 17.96 11.43
CA GLU A 210 -0.27 17.27 10.48
C GLU A 210 -1.66 17.93 10.32
N LYS A 211 -1.98 18.98 11.08
CA LYS A 211 -3.19 19.78 10.92
C LYS A 211 -3.05 20.88 9.86
N ASN A 212 -1.84 21.07 9.32
CA ASN A 212 -1.60 22.02 8.22
C ASN A 212 -2.51 21.69 7.04
N LYS A 213 -3.20 22.68 6.49
CA LYS A 213 -4.21 22.48 5.44
C LYS A 213 -3.64 21.94 4.15
N LEU A 214 -2.43 22.40 3.76
CA LEU A 214 -1.74 21.89 2.58
C LEU A 214 -1.36 20.43 2.76
N PHE A 215 -0.85 20.07 3.95
CA PHE A 215 -0.51 18.70 4.31
C PHE A 215 -1.73 17.78 4.22
N LEU A 216 -2.85 18.20 4.81
CA LEU A 216 -4.10 17.45 4.77
C LEU A 216 -4.65 17.31 3.34
N LYS A 217 -4.58 18.37 2.53
CA LYS A 217 -5.06 18.34 1.15
C LYS A 217 -4.23 17.40 0.28
N ILE A 218 -2.89 17.40 0.43
CA ILE A 218 -2.00 16.44 -0.26
C ILE A 218 -2.35 15.01 0.17
N ARG A 219 -2.54 14.76 1.47
CA ARG A 219 -2.92 13.43 1.99
C ARG A 219 -4.25 12.96 1.42
N GLU A 220 -5.27 13.83 1.44
CA GLU A 220 -6.60 13.53 0.90
C GLU A 220 -6.54 13.09 -0.57
N GLU A 221 -5.84 13.86 -1.40
CA GLU A 221 -5.72 13.57 -2.82
C GLU A 221 -4.92 12.28 -3.10
N GLY A 222 -3.93 11.98 -2.25
CA GLY A 222 -3.22 10.70 -2.29
C GLY A 222 -4.15 9.52 -1.98
N VAL A 223 -4.83 9.57 -0.84
CA VAL A 223 -5.75 8.50 -0.38
C VAL A 223 -6.83 8.19 -1.40
N LYS A 224 -7.43 9.20 -2.03
CA LYS A 224 -8.44 9.01 -3.08
C LYS A 224 -7.96 8.13 -4.23
N ARG A 225 -6.65 8.08 -4.49
CA ARG A 225 -6.04 7.36 -5.61
C ARG A 225 -5.41 6.05 -5.24
N GLU A 226 -5.21 5.78 -3.94
CA GLU A 226 -4.59 4.54 -3.46
C GLU A 226 -5.39 3.30 -3.90
N LEU A 227 -6.69 3.27 -3.59
CA LEU A 227 -7.56 2.15 -3.95
C LEU A 227 -7.72 1.96 -5.47
N PRO A 228 -8.07 3.00 -6.25
CA PRO A 228 -8.14 2.86 -7.70
C PRO A 228 -6.84 2.34 -8.31
N LEU A 229 -5.68 2.83 -7.86
CA LEU A 229 -4.38 2.39 -8.35
C LEU A 229 -4.14 0.91 -8.05
N ILE A 230 -4.45 0.43 -6.83
CA ILE A 230 -4.34 -0.98 -6.47
C ILE A 230 -5.20 -1.83 -7.42
N VAL A 231 -6.48 -1.49 -7.57
CA VAL A 231 -7.42 -2.23 -8.41
C VAL A 231 -6.93 -2.29 -9.86
N LEU A 232 -6.53 -1.15 -10.44
CA LEU A 232 -6.09 -1.08 -11.83
C LEU A 232 -4.72 -1.75 -12.04
N THR A 233 -3.82 -1.73 -11.04
CA THR A 233 -2.56 -2.48 -11.08
C THR A 233 -2.81 -3.98 -11.08
N LEU A 234 -3.70 -4.47 -10.21
CA LEU A 234 -4.09 -5.87 -10.17
C LEU A 234 -4.73 -6.31 -11.49
N ARG A 235 -5.55 -5.46 -12.09
CA ARG A 235 -6.12 -5.71 -13.43
C ARG A 235 -5.03 -5.81 -14.49
N ALA A 236 -4.10 -4.85 -14.53
CA ALA A 236 -3.00 -4.84 -15.50
C ALA A 236 -2.11 -6.09 -15.39
N LEU A 237 -1.86 -6.60 -14.16
CA LEU A 237 -1.17 -7.86 -13.92
C LEU A 237 -1.97 -9.08 -14.38
N GLY A 238 -3.27 -9.10 -14.11
CA GLY A 238 -4.15 -10.19 -14.53
C GLY A 238 -4.33 -10.26 -16.06
N GLU A 239 -4.37 -9.10 -16.71
CA GLU A 239 -4.42 -8.95 -18.18
C GLU A 239 -3.03 -9.11 -18.83
N GLU A 240 -1.94 -9.24 -18.03
CA GLU A 240 -0.54 -9.32 -18.48
C GLU A 240 -0.06 -8.08 -19.28
N ARG A 241 -0.64 -6.92 -19.03
CA ARG A 241 -0.15 -5.63 -19.54
C ARG A 241 1.18 -5.25 -18.91
N ILE A 242 1.44 -5.73 -17.70
CA ILE A 242 2.69 -5.60 -16.96
C ILE A 242 3.09 -6.93 -16.34
N SER A 243 4.39 -7.11 -16.07
CA SER A 243 4.93 -8.29 -15.40
C SER A 243 6.01 -7.90 -14.39
N PHE A 244 6.33 -8.81 -13.45
CA PHE A 244 7.40 -8.61 -12.47
C PHE A 244 8.80 -8.67 -13.09
N ASP A 245 8.95 -9.35 -14.22
CA ASP A 245 10.23 -9.66 -14.85
C ASP A 245 10.55 -8.72 -16.02
N SER A 246 9.64 -7.83 -16.35
CA SER A 246 9.86 -6.86 -17.43
C SER A 246 10.67 -5.66 -16.94
N PRO A 247 11.79 -5.33 -17.58
CA PRO A 247 12.53 -4.09 -17.32
C PRO A 247 11.81 -2.85 -17.90
N ASN A 248 10.54 -2.97 -18.23
CA ASN A 248 9.75 -1.90 -18.83
C ASN A 248 9.59 -0.73 -17.86
N LEU A 249 9.49 0.47 -18.42
CA LEU A 249 9.11 1.65 -17.66
C LEU A 249 7.78 1.39 -16.92
N PRO A 250 7.63 1.90 -15.69
CA PRO A 250 6.39 1.73 -14.94
C PRO A 250 5.21 2.31 -15.73
N LEU A 251 4.08 1.60 -15.68
CA LEU A 251 2.87 2.00 -16.39
C LEU A 251 2.20 3.20 -15.69
N ASP A 252 2.05 4.31 -16.42
CA ASP A 252 1.28 5.47 -15.95
C ASP A 252 -0.22 5.17 -16.08
N LEU A 253 -0.90 5.01 -14.94
CA LEU A 253 -2.34 4.75 -14.84
C LEU A 253 -3.13 6.02 -14.52
N THR A 254 -2.53 7.22 -14.66
CA THR A 254 -3.21 8.48 -14.36
C THR A 254 -4.53 8.67 -15.12
N PRO A 255 -4.62 8.36 -16.43
CA PRO A 255 -5.89 8.48 -17.16
C PRO A 255 -6.95 7.52 -16.63
N GLU A 256 -6.59 6.25 -16.46
CA GLU A 256 -7.50 5.19 -16.00
C GLU A 256 -8.00 5.44 -14.57
N VAL A 257 -7.12 5.91 -13.68
CA VAL A 257 -7.52 6.28 -12.31
C VAL A 257 -8.50 7.45 -12.31
N LYS A 258 -8.28 8.45 -13.17
CA LYS A 258 -9.24 9.58 -13.32
C LYS A 258 -10.61 9.11 -13.82
N GLU A 259 -10.63 8.19 -14.75
CA GLU A 259 -11.87 7.61 -15.26
C GLU A 259 -12.57 6.76 -14.21
N TYR A 260 -11.82 5.91 -13.50
CA TYR A 260 -12.33 5.10 -12.39
C TYR A 260 -13.02 5.95 -11.33
N LEU A 261 -12.39 7.05 -10.91
CA LEU A 261 -12.95 7.98 -9.92
C LEU A 261 -14.23 8.69 -10.38
N LYS A 262 -14.41 8.91 -11.68
CA LYS A 262 -15.65 9.51 -12.22
C LYS A 262 -16.83 8.54 -12.22
N ASN A 263 -16.54 7.25 -12.35
CA ASN A 263 -17.58 6.21 -12.50
C ASN A 263 -18.01 5.60 -11.16
N GLU A 264 -17.25 5.82 -10.07
CA GLU A 264 -17.57 5.33 -8.73
C GLU A 264 -18.22 6.41 -7.83
N ILE A 265 -18.40 7.64 -8.34
CA ILE A 265 -19.15 8.72 -7.71
C ILE A 265 -20.57 8.73 -8.30
#